data_9a4c496150ce4bf60453d0f52018b910
#
_entry.id   9a4c496150ce4bf60453d0f52018b910
#
_cell.length_a   1.000
_cell.length_b   1.000
_cell.length_c   1.000
_cell.angle_alpha   90.00
_cell.angle_beta   90.00
_cell.angle_gamma   90.00
#
_symmetry.space_group_name_H-M   'P 1'
#
loop_
_entity.id
_entity.type
_entity.pdbx_description
1 polymer ?
#
loop_
_entity_poly.entity_id
_entity_poly.type
_entity_poly.pdbx_seq_one_letter_code
_entity_poly.pdbx_strand_id
1 'polypeptide(L)'
;ARSIASIQLTGVTGYAKDAAVETGDTYQLVGKQSGKAVADTTSGDSALSLANVASDAENAKKQTWTFTQIEQPTDSERPDLKAYVITNAEGKVLVSKDGTNALSNETVGAAKSDPAAKWILNTSDGSTYQLLNAATKTNLDVDNSGTTVGTKVGLWQSPSGTSPSANQTWTLRNVTPTSQKTVNVQTAVNEKAALPTEVTLYYTWGEGKATVANWDTSKVDVAKEGTYEATATATDVYGNEFNVAATVYVGALTVSDPVSATVLAGTSASEAKAALEAAPVYLHVKASPAFEGDAAKVTWNFDGLDTKLADAKAGDNIAVTGTYQLDDATTIALKGTIYVTAATPENVADTASNLTVTNQQTEYSKGDQWKKLTDGDTSAEAWVTWNSAGDYSASPTATIDFGS
;
A
#
# COMPACT_ATOMS: atom_id res chain seq x y z
N ALA A 1 -8.78 15.51 12.27
CA ALA A 1 -8.27 14.50 11.33
C ALA A 1 -7.34 15.19 10.33
N ARG A 2 -6.07 14.75 10.25
CA ARG A 2 -5.15 15.24 9.21
C ARG A 2 -5.12 14.16 8.13
N SER A 3 -5.79 14.42 7.02
CA SER A 3 -5.66 13.58 5.83
C SER A 3 -4.35 13.94 5.14
N ILE A 4 -3.47 12.96 4.95
CA ILE A 4 -2.33 13.09 4.06
C ILE A 4 -2.82 12.68 2.68
N ALA A 5 -2.98 13.65 1.80
CA ALA A 5 -3.20 13.37 0.39
C ALA A 5 -1.83 13.07 -0.24
N SER A 6 -1.64 11.87 -0.76
CA SER A 6 -0.50 11.58 -1.63
C SER A 6 -0.80 12.15 -3.02
N ILE A 7 0.04 13.05 -3.49
CA ILE A 7 -0.03 13.58 -4.85
C ILE A 7 0.84 12.67 -5.71
N GLN A 8 0.22 11.94 -6.63
CA GLN A 8 0.94 11.23 -7.67
C GLN A 8 1.18 12.21 -8.83
N LEU A 9 2.45 12.54 -9.08
CA LEU A 9 2.84 13.31 -10.25
C LEU A 9 2.85 12.38 -11.47
N THR A 10 1.91 12.58 -12.38
CA THR A 10 1.92 11.91 -13.69
C THR A 10 2.49 12.86 -14.74
N GLY A 11 3.27 12.32 -15.69
CA GLY A 11 3.82 13.09 -16.81
C GLY A 11 5.21 13.69 -16.58
N VAL A 12 5.92 13.29 -15.52
CA VAL A 12 7.33 13.61 -15.39
C VAL A 12 8.11 12.69 -16.33
N THR A 13 8.56 13.22 -17.45
CA THR A 13 9.48 12.52 -18.35
C THR A 13 10.91 12.92 -17.99
N GLY A 14 11.70 11.93 -17.59
CA GLY A 14 13.14 12.09 -17.28
C GLY A 14 13.78 10.74 -17.12
N TYR A 15 15.08 10.64 -17.40
CA TYR A 15 15.85 9.44 -17.12
C TYR A 15 16.15 9.39 -15.62
N ALA A 16 15.71 8.33 -14.94
CA ALA A 16 16.24 8.02 -13.62
C ALA A 16 17.69 7.60 -13.78
N LYS A 17 18.61 8.35 -13.18
CA LYS A 17 20.05 8.04 -13.23
C LYS A 17 20.41 6.87 -12.31
N ASP A 18 19.63 6.68 -11.26
CA ASP A 18 19.87 5.67 -10.24
C ASP A 18 18.69 4.69 -10.17
N ALA A 19 18.98 3.43 -9.96
CA ALA A 19 17.96 2.45 -9.63
C ALA A 19 17.37 2.75 -8.25
N ALA A 20 16.04 2.70 -8.14
CA ALA A 20 15.32 2.80 -6.86
C ALA A 20 15.36 1.46 -6.10
N VAL A 21 16.58 0.92 -5.92
CA VAL A 21 16.83 -0.34 -5.23
C VAL A 21 17.56 -0.06 -3.93
N GLU A 22 16.95 -0.46 -2.82
CA GLU A 22 17.51 -0.28 -1.49
C GLU A 22 18.43 -1.46 -1.13
N THR A 23 19.57 -1.14 -0.52
CA THR A 23 20.52 -2.14 -0.07
C THR A 23 19.93 -3.00 1.05
N GLY A 24 19.98 -4.31 0.84
CA GLY A 24 19.46 -5.29 1.79
C GLY A 24 18.01 -5.71 1.55
N ASP A 25 17.28 -4.98 0.73
CA ASP A 25 15.94 -5.37 0.32
C ASP A 25 15.96 -6.57 -0.63
N THR A 26 14.85 -7.30 -0.63
CA THR A 26 14.62 -8.47 -1.47
C THR A 26 13.64 -8.18 -2.60
N TYR A 27 13.92 -8.74 -3.76
CA TYR A 27 13.15 -8.48 -4.98
C TYR A 27 12.85 -9.77 -5.74
N GLN A 28 11.71 -9.79 -6.42
CA GLN A 28 11.48 -10.68 -7.56
C GLN A 28 11.80 -9.93 -8.85
N LEU A 29 12.57 -10.55 -9.73
CA LEU A 29 12.87 -10.05 -11.08
C LEU A 29 11.80 -10.56 -12.03
N VAL A 30 10.90 -9.71 -12.49
CA VAL A 30 9.80 -10.09 -13.39
C VAL A 30 10.07 -9.57 -14.79
N GLY A 31 10.17 -10.46 -15.77
CA GLY A 31 10.44 -10.11 -17.17
C GLY A 31 9.32 -9.27 -17.78
N LYS A 32 9.67 -8.12 -18.35
CA LYS A 32 8.71 -7.22 -19.00
C LYS A 32 7.95 -7.91 -20.14
N GLN A 33 8.63 -8.74 -20.90
CA GLN A 33 8.02 -9.46 -22.03
C GLN A 33 7.20 -10.67 -21.58
N SER A 34 7.74 -11.46 -20.65
CA SER A 34 7.18 -12.75 -20.27
C SER A 34 6.13 -12.67 -19.16
N GLY A 35 6.17 -11.62 -18.33
CA GLY A 35 5.40 -11.55 -17.09
C GLY A 35 5.78 -12.62 -16.06
N LYS A 36 6.91 -13.29 -16.23
CA LYS A 36 7.39 -14.38 -15.38
C LYS A 36 8.60 -13.96 -14.57
N ALA A 37 8.78 -14.58 -13.40
CA ALA A 37 9.90 -14.31 -12.53
C ALA A 37 11.15 -15.12 -12.92
N VAL A 38 12.33 -14.54 -12.64
CA VAL A 38 13.60 -15.25 -12.65
C VAL A 38 13.67 -16.15 -11.44
N ALA A 39 13.85 -17.44 -11.66
CA ALA A 39 13.98 -18.43 -10.61
C ALA A 39 15.37 -19.08 -10.59
N ASP A 40 15.85 -19.41 -9.39
CA ASP A 40 17.01 -20.24 -9.13
C ASP A 40 16.64 -21.70 -9.47
N THR A 41 16.54 -21.97 -10.76
CA THR A 41 16.24 -23.28 -11.33
C THR A 41 17.03 -23.44 -12.60
N THR A 42 17.93 -24.42 -12.62
CA THR A 42 18.84 -24.65 -13.74
C THR A 42 18.08 -24.95 -15.03
N SER A 43 18.47 -24.28 -16.12
CA SER A 43 18.00 -24.56 -17.47
C SER A 43 19.20 -24.56 -18.45
N GLY A 44 19.50 -25.71 -19.01
CA GLY A 44 20.71 -25.89 -19.82
C GLY A 44 21.98 -25.64 -19.00
N ASP A 45 22.82 -24.70 -19.48
CA ASP A 45 24.05 -24.27 -18.84
C ASP A 45 23.88 -23.07 -17.90
N SER A 46 22.67 -22.54 -17.77
CA SER A 46 22.33 -21.43 -16.86
C SER A 46 21.83 -21.95 -15.52
N ALA A 47 22.18 -21.27 -14.44
CA ALA A 47 21.62 -21.51 -13.12
C ALA A 47 20.17 -20.98 -12.98
N LEU A 48 19.68 -20.22 -13.95
CA LEU A 48 18.42 -19.48 -13.89
C LEU A 48 17.47 -19.87 -15.01
N SER A 49 16.18 -19.87 -14.71
CA SER A 49 15.10 -20.00 -15.70
C SER A 49 13.88 -19.14 -15.33
N LEU A 50 12.94 -19.00 -16.28
CA LEU A 50 11.65 -18.37 -16.05
C LEU A 50 10.69 -19.32 -15.29
N ALA A 51 10.01 -18.78 -14.29
CA ALA A 51 8.93 -19.46 -13.58
C ALA A 51 7.71 -18.53 -13.43
N ASN A 52 6.53 -19.08 -13.15
CA ASN A 52 5.39 -18.26 -12.76
C ASN A 52 5.73 -17.49 -11.49
N VAL A 53 5.28 -16.22 -11.40
CA VAL A 53 5.46 -15.44 -10.17
C VAL A 53 4.79 -16.18 -9.02
N ALA A 54 5.58 -16.60 -8.05
CA ALA A 54 5.13 -17.44 -6.94
C ALA A 54 4.69 -16.60 -5.75
N SER A 55 3.67 -17.14 -5.06
CA SER A 55 3.17 -16.66 -3.77
C SER A 55 3.20 -17.75 -2.69
N ASP A 56 3.65 -18.95 -3.01
CA ASP A 56 3.90 -20.03 -2.06
C ASP A 56 5.38 -20.05 -1.65
N ALA A 57 5.66 -20.51 -0.42
CA ALA A 57 7.00 -20.42 0.18
C ALA A 57 8.07 -21.22 -0.57
N GLU A 58 7.74 -22.37 -1.16
CA GLU A 58 8.73 -23.20 -1.83
C GLU A 58 9.25 -22.53 -3.11
N ASN A 59 8.33 -22.03 -3.94
CA ASN A 59 8.67 -21.41 -5.22
C ASN A 59 9.09 -19.95 -5.05
N ALA A 60 8.52 -19.21 -4.08
CA ALA A 60 8.89 -17.83 -3.81
C ALA A 60 10.37 -17.69 -3.42
N LYS A 61 10.89 -18.58 -2.58
CA LYS A 61 12.33 -18.60 -2.20
C LYS A 61 13.25 -18.69 -3.42
N LYS A 62 12.90 -19.51 -4.41
CA LYS A 62 13.69 -19.65 -5.65
C LYS A 62 13.68 -18.40 -6.53
N GLN A 63 12.78 -17.46 -6.27
CA GLN A 63 12.58 -16.22 -7.04
C GLN A 63 12.98 -14.98 -6.25
N THR A 64 13.53 -15.14 -5.05
CA THR A 64 13.91 -14.04 -4.15
C THR A 64 15.38 -13.70 -4.31
N TRP A 65 15.65 -12.44 -4.61
CA TRP A 65 16.99 -11.90 -4.87
C TRP A 65 17.25 -10.71 -3.94
N THR A 66 18.35 -10.76 -3.20
CA THR A 66 18.80 -9.65 -2.34
C THR A 66 19.85 -8.84 -3.05
N PHE A 67 19.68 -7.52 -3.07
CA PHE A 67 20.59 -6.58 -3.72
C PHE A 67 21.43 -5.87 -2.65
N THR A 68 22.76 -6.05 -2.73
CA THR A 68 23.73 -5.33 -1.90
C THR A 68 24.46 -4.32 -2.74
N GLN A 69 24.22 -3.03 -2.53
CA GLN A 69 24.91 -1.97 -3.26
C GLN A 69 26.40 -1.98 -2.94
N ILE A 70 27.20 -1.77 -3.96
CA ILE A 70 28.67 -1.68 -3.88
C ILE A 70 29.15 -0.43 -4.62
N GLU A 71 30.37 0.01 -4.30
CA GLU A 71 31.02 1.07 -5.05
C GLU A 71 31.40 0.57 -6.44
N GLN A 72 31.19 1.40 -7.45
CA GLN A 72 31.68 1.15 -8.79
C GLN A 72 33.21 1.41 -8.85
N PRO A 73 33.95 0.63 -9.67
CA PRO A 73 35.33 0.98 -9.98
C PRO A 73 35.42 2.37 -10.63
N THR A 74 36.47 3.10 -10.33
CA THR A 74 36.73 4.46 -10.88
C THR A 74 36.90 4.48 -12.39
N ASP A 75 37.23 3.34 -12.99
CA ASP A 75 37.37 3.11 -14.43
C ASP A 75 36.10 2.55 -15.09
N SER A 76 35.00 2.53 -14.39
CA SER A 76 33.70 2.09 -14.94
C SER A 76 33.29 2.97 -16.12
N GLU A 77 32.79 2.35 -17.19
CA GLU A 77 32.18 3.06 -18.33
C GLU A 77 30.93 3.84 -17.96
N ARG A 78 30.28 3.43 -16.87
CA ARG A 78 29.04 4.04 -16.35
C ARG A 78 29.16 4.28 -14.84
N PRO A 79 30.02 5.20 -14.41
CA PRO A 79 30.22 5.51 -13.00
C PRO A 79 28.99 6.18 -12.35
N ASP A 80 28.09 6.68 -13.18
CA ASP A 80 26.82 7.30 -12.79
C ASP A 80 25.74 6.28 -12.36
N LEU A 81 25.94 4.99 -12.66
CA LEU A 81 24.99 3.94 -12.32
C LEU A 81 25.45 3.18 -11.08
N LYS A 82 24.47 2.77 -10.27
CA LYS A 82 24.71 1.93 -9.09
C LYS A 82 25.06 0.49 -9.50
N ALA A 83 25.99 -0.10 -8.76
CA ALA A 83 26.37 -1.50 -8.91
C ALA A 83 25.98 -2.30 -7.66
N TYR A 84 25.66 -3.57 -7.86
CA TYR A 84 25.19 -4.48 -6.83
C TYR A 84 25.86 -5.84 -6.92
N VAL A 85 26.03 -6.47 -5.77
CA VAL A 85 26.11 -7.92 -5.61
C VAL A 85 24.71 -8.44 -5.39
N ILE A 86 24.30 -9.47 -6.12
CA ILE A 86 22.97 -10.07 -6.06
C ILE A 86 23.09 -11.48 -5.50
N THR A 87 22.35 -11.80 -4.45
CA THR A 87 22.30 -13.14 -3.85
C THR A 87 20.91 -13.74 -3.93
N ASN A 88 20.83 -15.07 -4.06
CA ASN A 88 19.55 -15.79 -3.89
C ASN A 88 19.20 -15.95 -2.40
N ALA A 89 18.05 -16.57 -2.10
CA ALA A 89 17.60 -16.82 -0.72
C ALA A 89 18.52 -17.76 0.10
N GLU A 90 19.41 -18.52 -0.56
CA GLU A 90 20.42 -19.35 0.11
C GLU A 90 21.74 -18.61 0.36
N GLY A 91 21.81 -17.32 -0.01
CA GLY A 91 23.01 -16.49 0.12
C GLY A 91 24.08 -16.75 -0.97
N LYS A 92 23.76 -17.54 -2.01
CA LYS A 92 24.66 -17.75 -3.15
C LYS A 92 24.66 -16.53 -4.05
N VAL A 93 25.85 -16.12 -4.49
CA VAL A 93 26.07 -14.94 -5.33
C VAL A 93 25.80 -15.26 -6.80
N LEU A 94 25.01 -14.43 -7.46
CA LEU A 94 24.81 -14.49 -8.91
C LEU A 94 26.05 -13.94 -9.63
N VAL A 95 26.70 -14.77 -10.43
CA VAL A 95 27.91 -14.44 -11.18
C VAL A 95 27.79 -14.75 -12.66
N SER A 96 28.56 -14.05 -13.48
CA SER A 96 28.81 -14.49 -14.87
C SER A 96 29.85 -15.61 -14.88
N LYS A 97 29.62 -16.66 -15.69
CA LYS A 97 30.54 -17.77 -15.84
C LYS A 97 30.43 -18.36 -17.24
N ASP A 98 31.53 -18.52 -17.92
CA ASP A 98 31.65 -19.23 -19.23
C ASP A 98 30.58 -18.79 -20.27
N GLY A 99 30.28 -17.49 -20.33
CA GLY A 99 29.28 -16.92 -21.25
C GLY A 99 27.82 -17.03 -20.82
N THR A 100 27.57 -17.57 -19.64
CA THR A 100 26.26 -17.65 -18.99
C THR A 100 26.34 -17.17 -17.54
N ASN A 101 25.41 -17.58 -16.67
CA ASN A 101 25.43 -17.25 -15.25
C ASN A 101 25.50 -18.52 -14.38
N ALA A 102 25.96 -18.34 -13.16
CA ALA A 102 26.04 -19.37 -12.14
C ALA A 102 25.73 -18.77 -10.75
N LEU A 103 25.47 -19.63 -9.78
CA LEU A 103 25.37 -19.28 -8.36
C LEU A 103 26.66 -19.73 -7.66
N SER A 104 27.42 -18.75 -7.18
CA SER A 104 28.70 -18.94 -6.49
C SER A 104 28.48 -19.05 -4.97
N ASN A 105 29.28 -19.87 -4.31
CA ASN A 105 29.31 -19.96 -2.84
C ASN A 105 30.25 -18.93 -2.19
N GLU A 106 30.76 -17.97 -2.96
CA GLU A 106 31.58 -16.90 -2.38
C GLU A 106 30.78 -16.02 -1.41
N THR A 107 31.47 -15.39 -0.48
CA THR A 107 30.83 -14.41 0.40
C THR A 107 30.54 -13.11 -0.34
N VAL A 108 29.52 -12.35 0.10
CA VAL A 108 29.24 -11.01 -0.41
C VAL A 108 30.49 -10.09 -0.30
N GLY A 109 31.29 -10.27 0.76
CA GLY A 109 32.54 -9.54 0.95
C GLY A 109 33.58 -9.78 -0.16
N ALA A 110 33.76 -11.05 -0.57
CA ALA A 110 34.64 -11.43 -1.69
C ALA A 110 34.07 -10.94 -3.04
N ALA A 111 32.78 -11.14 -3.24
CA ALA A 111 32.04 -10.74 -4.44
C ALA A 111 32.15 -9.23 -4.77
N LYS A 112 32.29 -8.38 -3.76
CA LYS A 112 32.52 -6.94 -3.95
C LYS A 112 33.77 -6.63 -4.77
N SER A 113 34.75 -7.51 -4.83
CA SER A 113 35.99 -7.36 -5.61
C SER A 113 35.98 -8.16 -6.89
N ASP A 114 35.04 -9.07 -7.09
CA ASP A 114 34.92 -9.87 -8.30
C ASP A 114 34.08 -9.18 -9.38
N PRO A 115 34.64 -8.78 -10.54
CA PRO A 115 33.87 -8.20 -11.63
C PRO A 115 32.73 -9.12 -12.14
N ALA A 116 32.92 -10.45 -12.07
CA ALA A 116 31.92 -11.42 -12.51
C ALA A 116 30.66 -11.41 -11.61
N ALA A 117 30.79 -10.99 -10.35
CA ALA A 117 29.70 -10.87 -9.38
C ALA A 117 29.04 -9.49 -9.35
N LYS A 118 29.54 -8.53 -10.12
CA LYS A 118 29.02 -7.14 -10.14
C LYS A 118 27.97 -6.96 -11.21
N TRP A 119 26.82 -6.42 -10.80
CA TRP A 119 25.69 -6.14 -11.67
C TRP A 119 25.36 -4.65 -11.64
N ILE A 120 25.37 -4.02 -12.80
CA ILE A 120 25.03 -2.62 -12.97
C ILE A 120 23.57 -2.54 -13.37
N LEU A 121 22.78 -1.79 -12.60
CA LEU A 121 21.38 -1.54 -12.94
C LEU A 121 21.28 -0.32 -13.82
N ASN A 122 20.67 -0.50 -14.99
CA ASN A 122 20.39 0.56 -15.93
C ASN A 122 18.88 0.67 -16.14
N THR A 123 18.35 1.90 -16.14
CA THR A 123 16.93 2.18 -16.39
C THR A 123 16.80 3.42 -17.27
N SER A 124 15.82 3.43 -18.14
CA SER A 124 15.45 4.58 -18.96
C SER A 124 14.11 5.21 -18.53
N ASP A 125 13.31 4.49 -17.75
CA ASP A 125 11.96 4.89 -17.34
C ASP A 125 11.74 4.92 -15.82
N GLY A 126 12.75 4.54 -15.03
CA GLY A 126 12.69 4.47 -13.57
C GLY A 126 11.81 3.34 -13.01
N SER A 127 11.24 2.50 -13.87
CA SER A 127 10.32 1.42 -13.48
C SER A 127 10.75 0.04 -13.97
N THR A 128 11.52 0.00 -15.05
CA THR A 128 12.08 -1.22 -15.63
C THR A 128 13.60 -1.10 -15.76
N TYR A 129 14.30 -2.22 -15.59
CA TYR A 129 15.74 -2.27 -15.42
C TYR A 129 16.39 -3.30 -16.34
N GLN A 130 17.60 -3.00 -16.77
CA GLN A 130 18.54 -3.97 -17.31
C GLN A 130 19.60 -4.28 -16.26
N LEU A 131 20.00 -5.54 -16.16
CA LEU A 131 21.06 -6.00 -15.27
C LEU A 131 22.29 -6.33 -16.13
N LEU A 132 23.23 -5.40 -16.17
CA LEU A 132 24.48 -5.52 -16.93
C LEU A 132 25.57 -6.11 -16.03
N ASN A 133 26.17 -7.22 -16.45
CA ASN A 133 27.32 -7.78 -15.75
C ASN A 133 28.60 -6.98 -16.06
N ALA A 134 29.36 -6.62 -15.03
CA ALA A 134 30.54 -5.76 -15.18
C ALA A 134 31.72 -6.44 -15.88
N ALA A 135 31.86 -7.75 -15.76
CA ALA A 135 32.96 -8.49 -16.41
C ALA A 135 32.70 -8.71 -17.90
N THR A 136 31.54 -9.24 -18.25
CA THR A 136 31.25 -9.70 -19.61
C THR A 136 30.61 -8.61 -20.48
N LYS A 137 30.15 -7.51 -19.89
CA LYS A 137 29.37 -6.45 -20.58
C LYS A 137 28.13 -6.97 -21.27
N THR A 138 27.54 -8.03 -20.72
CA THR A 138 26.30 -8.65 -21.19
C THR A 138 25.18 -8.45 -20.19
N ASN A 139 23.97 -8.38 -20.69
CA ASN A 139 22.77 -8.26 -19.83
C ASN A 139 22.21 -9.63 -19.44
N LEU A 140 21.52 -9.68 -18.30
CA LEU A 140 20.65 -10.79 -17.98
C LEU A 140 19.54 -10.87 -19.04
N ASP A 141 19.41 -12.01 -19.69
CA ASP A 141 18.68 -12.19 -20.96
C ASP A 141 17.82 -13.45 -20.91
N VAL A 142 16.57 -13.35 -21.42
CA VAL A 142 15.74 -14.52 -21.65
C VAL A 142 16.06 -15.09 -23.03
N ASP A 143 16.56 -16.32 -23.03
CA ASP A 143 17.01 -17.00 -24.24
C ASP A 143 15.92 -17.03 -25.32
N ASN A 144 16.33 -16.65 -26.57
CA ASN A 144 15.46 -16.60 -27.74
C ASN A 144 14.15 -15.81 -27.54
N SER A 145 14.12 -14.84 -26.63
CA SER A 145 12.93 -14.07 -26.27
C SER A 145 11.74 -14.94 -25.86
N GLY A 146 12.01 -16.10 -25.24
CA GLY A 146 10.99 -17.05 -24.79
C GLY A 146 10.11 -16.47 -23.68
N THR A 147 8.86 -16.97 -23.60
CA THR A 147 7.88 -16.50 -22.59
C THR A 147 7.31 -17.64 -21.74
N THR A 148 7.79 -18.87 -21.95
CA THR A 148 7.29 -20.06 -21.27
C THR A 148 8.08 -20.36 -19.98
N VAL A 149 7.43 -21.03 -19.03
CA VAL A 149 8.10 -21.55 -17.84
C VAL A 149 9.22 -22.52 -18.26
N GLY A 150 10.37 -22.45 -17.58
CA GLY A 150 11.56 -23.25 -17.87
C GLY A 150 12.45 -22.65 -18.97
N THR A 151 12.05 -21.56 -19.64
CA THR A 151 12.96 -20.88 -20.58
C THR A 151 14.22 -20.42 -19.83
N LYS A 152 15.36 -20.73 -20.38
CA LYS A 152 16.67 -20.33 -19.88
C LYS A 152 16.76 -18.80 -19.73
N VAL A 153 17.29 -18.36 -18.61
CA VAL A 153 17.70 -16.97 -18.38
C VAL A 153 19.23 -16.95 -18.33
N GLY A 154 19.85 -16.48 -19.40
CA GLY A 154 21.29 -16.45 -19.59
C GLY A 154 21.86 -15.05 -19.62
N LEU A 155 22.93 -14.89 -20.38
CA LEU A 155 23.60 -13.61 -20.64
C LEU A 155 23.66 -13.36 -22.15
N TRP A 156 23.35 -12.14 -22.57
CA TRP A 156 23.46 -11.74 -23.98
C TRP A 156 23.88 -10.29 -24.13
N GLN A 157 24.50 -9.98 -25.26
CA GLN A 157 24.93 -8.62 -25.56
C GLN A 157 23.74 -7.67 -25.64
N SER A 158 23.93 -6.43 -25.20
CA SER A 158 22.95 -5.39 -25.51
C SER A 158 22.87 -5.20 -27.03
N PRO A 159 21.67 -5.06 -27.58
CA PRO A 159 21.54 -4.62 -28.96
C PRO A 159 22.30 -3.29 -29.13
N SER A 160 23.12 -3.18 -30.16
CA SER A 160 23.72 -1.90 -30.54
C SER A 160 22.61 -1.00 -31.03
N GLY A 161 22.17 -0.05 -30.20
CA GLY A 161 21.09 0.87 -30.55
C GLY A 161 20.26 1.31 -29.36
N THR A 162 19.28 2.08 -29.61
CA THR A 162 18.63 3.06 -28.73
C THR A 162 17.59 2.53 -27.76
N SER A 163 17.24 1.24 -27.77
CA SER A 163 16.23 0.71 -26.86
C SER A 163 16.63 -0.65 -26.31
N PRO A 164 16.47 -0.87 -24.98
CA PRO A 164 16.67 -2.18 -24.40
C PRO A 164 15.68 -3.20 -25.00
N SER A 165 16.16 -4.40 -25.28
CA SER A 165 15.35 -5.50 -25.71
C SER A 165 14.35 -5.90 -24.60
N ALA A 166 13.12 -6.20 -24.93
CA ALA A 166 12.09 -6.52 -23.95
C ALA A 166 12.44 -7.79 -23.13
N ASN A 167 13.16 -8.75 -23.74
CA ASN A 167 13.64 -9.97 -23.07
C ASN A 167 14.85 -9.75 -22.15
N GLN A 168 15.43 -8.53 -22.13
CA GLN A 168 16.50 -8.10 -21.23
C GLN A 168 16.03 -7.06 -20.21
N THR A 169 14.72 -6.84 -20.16
CA THR A 169 14.12 -5.80 -19.32
C THR A 169 13.29 -6.42 -18.22
N TRP A 170 13.52 -5.97 -16.99
CA TRP A 170 12.97 -6.54 -15.76
C TRP A 170 12.27 -5.48 -14.93
N THR A 171 11.13 -5.83 -14.35
CA THR A 171 10.51 -5.11 -13.24
C THR A 171 11.05 -5.69 -11.94
N LEU A 172 11.53 -4.84 -11.05
CA LEU A 172 11.97 -5.22 -9.70
C LEU A 172 10.79 -5.09 -8.75
N ARG A 173 10.15 -6.20 -8.43
CA ARG A 173 9.07 -6.23 -7.44
C ARG A 173 9.68 -6.37 -6.06
N ASN A 174 9.68 -5.29 -5.28
CA ASN A 174 10.17 -5.32 -3.91
C ASN A 174 9.26 -6.22 -3.05
N VAL A 175 9.82 -7.27 -2.47
CA VAL A 175 9.12 -8.23 -1.61
C VAL A 175 9.54 -8.13 -0.14
N THR A 176 10.22 -7.05 0.24
CA THR A 176 10.52 -6.72 1.63
C THR A 176 9.26 -6.14 2.30
N PRO A 177 8.84 -6.67 3.46
CA PRO A 177 7.69 -6.12 4.17
C PRO A 177 7.98 -4.72 4.71
N THR A 178 6.99 -3.84 4.68
CA THR A 178 7.09 -2.46 5.18
C THR A 178 6.41 -2.26 6.54
N SER A 179 5.35 -3.01 6.80
CA SER A 179 4.58 -2.96 8.05
C SER A 179 3.71 -4.21 8.19
N GLN A 180 3.03 -4.32 9.33
CA GLN A 180 2.06 -5.37 9.59
C GLN A 180 0.63 -4.81 9.66
N LYS A 181 -0.36 -5.64 9.38
CA LYS A 181 -1.75 -5.39 9.74
C LYS A 181 -1.91 -5.50 11.25
N THR A 182 -2.69 -4.59 11.83
CA THR A 182 -2.97 -4.61 13.28
C THR A 182 -3.52 -5.96 13.72
N VAL A 183 -2.95 -6.51 14.79
CA VAL A 183 -3.38 -7.75 15.43
C VAL A 183 -3.93 -7.43 16.80
N ASN A 184 -5.23 -7.63 17.00
CA ASN A 184 -5.91 -7.44 18.27
C ASN A 184 -6.44 -8.78 18.76
N VAL A 185 -6.16 -9.13 20.00
CA VAL A 185 -6.61 -10.39 20.62
C VAL A 185 -7.24 -10.06 21.97
N GLN A 186 -8.43 -10.60 22.23
CA GLN A 186 -9.05 -10.50 23.54
C GLN A 186 -8.94 -11.84 24.27
N THR A 187 -8.78 -11.77 25.60
CA THR A 187 -8.88 -12.93 26.50
C THR A 187 -9.59 -12.55 27.81
N ALA A 188 -10.21 -13.52 28.45
CA ALA A 188 -10.74 -13.32 29.80
C ALA A 188 -9.63 -13.24 30.84
N VAL A 189 -9.94 -12.67 32.00
CA VAL A 189 -8.99 -12.67 33.13
C VAL A 189 -8.67 -14.12 33.55
N ASN A 190 -7.39 -14.40 33.74
CA ASN A 190 -6.80 -15.72 34.03
C ASN A 190 -6.87 -16.73 32.87
N GLU A 191 -7.26 -16.31 31.67
CA GLU A 191 -7.25 -17.16 30.48
C GLU A 191 -6.08 -16.78 29.56
N LYS A 192 -5.53 -17.79 28.87
CA LYS A 192 -4.43 -17.58 27.91
C LYS A 192 -4.95 -16.93 26.63
N ALA A 193 -4.29 -15.88 26.16
CA ALA A 193 -4.62 -15.26 24.88
C ALA A 193 -4.36 -16.21 23.69
N ALA A 194 -5.34 -16.34 22.80
CA ALA A 194 -5.26 -17.12 21.58
C ALA A 194 -4.59 -16.29 20.46
N LEU A 195 -3.28 -16.13 20.52
CA LEU A 195 -2.50 -15.39 19.52
C LEU A 195 -2.43 -16.14 18.19
N PRO A 196 -2.54 -15.45 17.04
CA PRO A 196 -2.55 -16.10 15.73
C PRO A 196 -1.19 -16.69 15.36
N THR A 197 -1.19 -17.79 14.62
CA THR A 197 0.01 -18.38 14.03
C THR A 197 0.36 -17.80 12.66
N GLU A 198 -0.49 -16.91 12.13
CA GLU A 198 -0.30 -16.23 10.88
C GLU A 198 -0.70 -14.76 11.03
N VAL A 199 0.08 -13.86 10.45
CA VAL A 199 -0.20 -12.42 10.39
C VAL A 199 -0.17 -11.93 8.95
N THR A 200 -0.79 -10.77 8.70
CA THR A 200 -0.72 -10.12 7.39
C THR A 200 0.35 -9.04 7.43
N LEU A 201 1.26 -9.06 6.46
CA LEU A 201 2.26 -8.03 6.22
C LEU A 201 1.88 -7.19 5.01
N TYR A 202 2.25 -5.91 5.04
CA TYR A 202 2.11 -4.99 3.92
C TYR A 202 3.40 -4.84 3.16
N TYR A 203 3.28 -4.80 1.84
CA TYR A 203 4.34 -4.59 0.88
C TYR A 203 3.99 -3.39 0.01
N THR A 204 4.93 -2.88 -0.75
CA THR A 204 4.66 -1.76 -1.69
C THR A 204 3.60 -2.09 -2.76
N TRP A 205 3.32 -3.37 -3.00
CA TRP A 205 2.37 -3.86 -4.01
C TRP A 205 1.08 -4.45 -3.42
N GLY A 206 0.94 -4.55 -2.09
CA GLY A 206 -0.26 -5.10 -1.46
C GLY A 206 0.02 -5.86 -0.16
N GLU A 207 -0.78 -6.87 0.12
CA GLU A 207 -0.72 -7.67 1.34
C GLU A 207 -0.18 -9.08 1.07
N GLY A 208 0.50 -9.66 2.05
CA GLY A 208 0.94 -11.05 2.06
C GLY A 208 0.85 -11.66 3.46
N LYS A 209 0.90 -12.98 3.53
CA LYS A 209 0.84 -13.74 4.78
C LYS A 209 2.25 -14.08 5.28
N ALA A 210 2.41 -14.07 6.60
CA ALA A 210 3.63 -14.49 7.27
C ALA A 210 3.30 -15.36 8.47
N THR A 211 4.10 -16.42 8.68
CA THR A 211 3.93 -17.37 9.76
C THR A 211 4.63 -16.89 11.02
N VAL A 212 3.97 -17.01 12.15
CA VAL A 212 4.52 -16.76 13.48
C VAL A 212 4.69 -18.09 14.21
N ALA A 213 5.92 -18.44 14.53
CA ALA A 213 6.20 -19.69 15.25
C ALA A 213 5.86 -19.56 16.75
N ASN A 214 6.30 -18.50 17.38
CA ASN A 214 6.10 -18.25 18.81
C ASN A 214 5.92 -16.77 19.10
N TRP A 215 5.00 -16.48 20.01
CA TRP A 215 4.83 -15.14 20.59
C TRP A 215 5.53 -15.03 21.94
N ASP A 216 6.25 -13.94 22.15
CA ASP A 216 6.71 -13.54 23.47
C ASP A 216 5.56 -12.85 24.22
N THR A 217 5.01 -13.53 25.21
CA THR A 217 3.93 -13.05 26.08
C THR A 217 4.42 -12.66 27.48
N SER A 218 5.71 -12.51 27.68
CA SER A 218 6.29 -12.20 29.00
C SER A 218 5.79 -10.91 29.64
N LYS A 219 5.31 -9.98 28.79
CA LYS A 219 4.71 -8.70 29.23
C LYS A 219 3.18 -8.78 29.37
N VAL A 220 2.54 -9.90 29.09
CA VAL A 220 1.09 -10.06 29.16
C VAL A 220 0.70 -10.60 30.54
N ASP A 221 0.13 -9.75 31.42
CA ASP A 221 -0.40 -10.16 32.72
C ASP A 221 -1.88 -10.53 32.58
N VAL A 222 -2.16 -11.80 32.35
CA VAL A 222 -3.54 -12.30 32.20
C VAL A 222 -4.34 -12.28 33.50
N ALA A 223 -3.71 -12.13 34.66
CA ALA A 223 -4.42 -12.05 35.95
C ALA A 223 -5.02 -10.65 36.20
N LYS A 224 -4.66 -9.65 35.41
CA LYS A 224 -5.09 -8.27 35.58
C LYS A 224 -5.72 -7.73 34.31
N GLU A 225 -6.93 -7.18 34.44
CA GLU A 225 -7.58 -6.48 33.34
C GLU A 225 -6.71 -5.31 32.82
N GLY A 226 -6.60 -5.21 31.49
CA GLY A 226 -5.81 -4.16 30.84
C GLY A 226 -5.45 -4.49 29.41
N THR A 227 -4.60 -3.63 28.87
CA THR A 227 -4.05 -3.78 27.52
C THR A 227 -2.57 -4.08 27.60
N TYR A 228 -2.11 -5.10 26.91
CA TYR A 228 -0.74 -5.59 26.90
C TYR A 228 -0.23 -5.76 25.48
N GLU A 229 1.07 -5.90 25.32
CA GLU A 229 1.71 -6.18 24.04
C GLU A 229 2.39 -7.55 24.08
N ALA A 230 2.12 -8.36 23.06
CA ALA A 230 2.90 -9.55 22.75
C ALA A 230 3.70 -9.27 21.47
N THR A 231 4.94 -9.76 21.40
CA THR A 231 5.83 -9.56 20.24
C THR A 231 6.29 -10.88 19.66
N ALA A 232 6.62 -10.89 18.38
CA ALA A 232 7.16 -12.07 17.70
C ALA A 232 7.99 -11.70 16.48
N THR A 233 8.68 -12.68 15.91
CA THR A 233 9.21 -12.61 14.56
C THR A 233 8.32 -13.45 13.64
N ALA A 234 7.82 -12.84 12.59
CA ALA A 234 7.08 -13.50 11.52
C ALA A 234 7.98 -13.75 10.34
N THR A 235 7.81 -14.90 9.67
CA THR A 235 8.54 -15.24 8.43
C THR A 235 7.55 -15.31 7.28
N ASP A 236 7.78 -14.52 6.22
CA ASP A 236 6.93 -14.50 5.03
C ASP A 236 7.29 -15.63 4.04
N VAL A 237 6.54 -15.71 2.95
CA VAL A 237 6.77 -16.73 1.90
C VAL A 237 8.09 -16.51 1.14
N TYR A 238 8.65 -15.32 1.18
CA TYR A 238 9.93 -14.98 0.54
C TYR A 238 11.13 -15.27 1.44
N GLY A 239 10.89 -15.63 2.71
CA GLY A 239 11.92 -15.90 3.71
C GLY A 239 12.37 -14.65 4.47
N ASN A 240 11.69 -13.51 4.32
CA ASN A 240 11.98 -12.33 5.12
C ASN A 240 11.48 -12.52 6.55
N GLU A 241 12.29 -12.10 7.51
CA GLU A 241 11.91 -12.01 8.91
C GLU A 241 11.45 -10.59 9.23
N PHE A 242 10.32 -10.46 9.89
CA PHE A 242 9.74 -9.17 10.28
C PHE A 242 9.26 -9.21 11.72
N ASN A 243 9.63 -8.19 12.51
CA ASN A 243 9.17 -8.08 13.88
C ASN A 243 7.70 -7.63 13.91
N VAL A 244 6.85 -8.42 14.55
CA VAL A 244 5.42 -8.20 14.65
C VAL A 244 4.98 -8.05 16.09
N ALA A 245 3.90 -7.30 16.31
CA ALA A 245 3.30 -7.10 17.60
C ALA A 245 1.79 -7.40 17.56
N ALA A 246 1.26 -7.89 18.66
CA ALA A 246 -0.16 -8.04 18.90
C ALA A 246 -0.56 -7.30 20.16
N THR A 247 -1.67 -6.58 20.10
CA THR A 247 -2.28 -5.98 21.29
C THR A 247 -3.21 -7.01 21.93
N VAL A 248 -2.96 -7.34 23.18
CA VAL A 248 -3.74 -8.29 23.98
C VAL A 248 -4.60 -7.52 24.98
N TYR A 249 -5.91 -7.67 24.85
CA TYR A 249 -6.92 -7.10 25.74
C TYR A 249 -7.37 -8.15 26.74
N VAL A 250 -7.02 -7.98 28.02
CA VAL A 250 -7.39 -8.89 29.10
C VAL A 250 -8.59 -8.33 29.84
N GLY A 251 -9.72 -9.04 29.82
CA GLY A 251 -10.94 -8.66 30.49
C GLY A 251 -12.16 -8.64 29.57
N ALA A 252 -13.32 -8.22 30.10
CA ALA A 252 -14.56 -8.11 29.34
C ALA A 252 -14.51 -6.94 28.36
N LEU A 253 -14.90 -7.19 27.11
CA LEU A 253 -15.04 -6.15 26.08
C LEU A 253 -16.39 -5.42 26.23
N THR A 254 -16.33 -4.14 25.98
CA THR A 254 -17.52 -3.27 25.87
C THR A 254 -17.43 -2.44 24.60
N VAL A 255 -18.57 -1.96 24.11
CA VAL A 255 -18.61 -1.03 22.97
C VAL A 255 -18.24 0.37 23.45
N SER A 256 -17.36 1.07 22.75
CA SER A 256 -16.91 2.40 23.15
C SER A 256 -18.00 3.46 22.99
N ASP A 257 -18.64 3.46 21.82
CA ASP A 257 -19.66 4.44 21.42
C ASP A 257 -20.74 3.77 20.58
N PRO A 258 -21.94 4.35 20.47
CA PRO A 258 -22.94 3.90 19.53
C PRO A 258 -22.39 3.96 18.09
N VAL A 259 -22.58 2.88 17.35
CA VAL A 259 -22.21 2.84 15.94
C VAL A 259 -23.12 3.75 15.14
N SER A 260 -22.59 4.50 14.20
CA SER A 260 -23.42 5.43 13.43
C SER A 260 -23.13 5.44 11.95
N ALA A 261 -24.17 5.67 11.17
CA ALA A 261 -24.09 5.94 9.75
C ALA A 261 -24.91 7.21 9.43
N THR A 262 -24.54 7.91 8.36
CA THR A 262 -25.28 9.06 7.87
C THR A 262 -25.81 8.76 6.48
N VAL A 263 -27.09 9.04 6.25
CA VAL A 263 -27.77 8.85 4.96
C VAL A 263 -28.57 10.09 4.59
N LEU A 264 -28.88 10.26 3.32
CA LEU A 264 -29.73 11.34 2.84
C LEU A 264 -31.21 11.01 3.05
N ALA A 265 -32.06 12.01 3.24
CA ALA A 265 -33.50 11.85 3.24
C ALA A 265 -33.96 11.24 1.90
N GLY A 266 -34.79 10.21 1.95
CA GLY A 266 -35.19 9.44 0.76
C GLY A 266 -34.26 8.30 0.36
N THR A 267 -33.16 8.07 1.09
CA THR A 267 -32.32 6.88 0.91
C THR A 267 -33.12 5.61 1.14
N SER A 268 -32.90 4.60 0.30
CA SER A 268 -33.55 3.31 0.45
C SER A 268 -33.10 2.57 1.71
N ALA A 269 -33.96 1.71 2.26
CA ALA A 269 -33.57 0.89 3.41
C ALA A 269 -32.36 -0.02 3.12
N SER A 270 -32.21 -0.49 1.88
CA SER A 270 -31.04 -1.29 1.48
C SER A 270 -29.73 -0.51 1.59
N GLU A 271 -29.73 0.74 1.12
CA GLU A 271 -28.54 1.60 1.19
C GLU A 271 -28.25 2.02 2.63
N ALA A 272 -29.28 2.31 3.43
CA ALA A 272 -29.12 2.66 4.83
C ALA A 272 -28.59 1.48 5.68
N LYS A 273 -29.02 0.24 5.39
CA LYS A 273 -28.46 -0.99 5.96
C LYS A 273 -26.99 -1.11 5.61
N ALA A 274 -26.65 -1.02 4.33
CA ALA A 274 -25.26 -1.12 3.86
C ALA A 274 -24.36 -0.05 4.50
N ALA A 275 -24.86 1.18 4.67
CA ALA A 275 -24.12 2.25 5.33
C ALA A 275 -23.80 1.95 6.80
N LEU A 276 -24.76 1.37 7.55
CA LEU A 276 -24.53 1.00 8.96
C LEU A 276 -23.67 -0.27 9.08
N GLU A 277 -23.81 -1.23 8.17
CA GLU A 277 -22.98 -2.43 8.13
C GLU A 277 -21.52 -2.12 7.80
N ALA A 278 -21.27 -1.06 7.03
CA ALA A 278 -19.93 -0.58 6.72
C ALA A 278 -19.30 0.30 7.83
N ALA A 279 -20.09 0.71 8.82
CA ALA A 279 -19.60 1.56 9.90
C ALA A 279 -18.73 0.76 10.88
N PRO A 280 -17.56 1.29 11.32
CA PRO A 280 -16.68 0.59 12.22
C PRO A 280 -17.28 0.46 13.63
N VAL A 281 -17.09 -0.70 14.25
CA VAL A 281 -17.43 -0.97 15.65
C VAL A 281 -16.17 -0.89 16.49
N TYR A 282 -16.13 -0.02 17.48
CA TYR A 282 -15.00 0.11 18.38
C TYR A 282 -15.28 -0.56 19.73
N LEU A 283 -14.35 -1.37 20.17
CA LEU A 283 -14.39 -2.16 21.40
C LEU A 283 -13.27 -1.72 22.35
N HIS A 284 -13.46 -1.87 23.65
CA HIS A 284 -12.42 -1.64 24.64
C HIS A 284 -12.61 -2.49 25.89
N VAL A 285 -11.55 -2.66 26.66
CA VAL A 285 -11.57 -3.24 28.01
C VAL A 285 -11.41 -2.11 29.02
N LYS A 286 -12.41 -1.88 29.86
CA LYS A 286 -12.44 -0.78 30.86
C LYS A 286 -11.99 0.57 30.26
N ALA A 287 -10.93 1.16 30.84
CA ALA A 287 -10.37 2.44 30.41
C ALA A 287 -9.23 2.29 29.36
N SER A 288 -9.08 1.10 28.78
CA SER A 288 -8.10 0.86 27.70
C SER A 288 -8.47 1.61 26.41
N PRO A 289 -7.50 1.95 25.57
CA PRO A 289 -7.80 2.49 24.24
C PRO A 289 -8.72 1.56 23.46
N ALA A 290 -9.66 2.15 22.72
CA ALA A 290 -10.54 1.39 21.85
C ALA A 290 -9.78 0.85 20.63
N PHE A 291 -10.21 -0.28 20.13
CA PHE A 291 -9.74 -0.87 18.87
C PHE A 291 -10.91 -1.22 17.97
N GLU A 292 -10.69 -1.24 16.68
CA GLU A 292 -11.71 -1.62 15.70
C GLU A 292 -11.96 -3.13 15.76
N GLY A 293 -13.22 -3.51 15.94
CA GLY A 293 -13.68 -4.89 15.93
C GLY A 293 -13.83 -5.44 14.51
N ASP A 294 -13.95 -6.76 14.40
CA ASP A 294 -14.18 -7.44 13.12
C ASP A 294 -15.63 -7.23 12.67
N ALA A 295 -15.82 -6.56 11.54
CA ALA A 295 -17.15 -6.30 10.96
C ALA A 295 -17.93 -7.59 10.65
N ALA A 296 -17.25 -8.70 10.34
CA ALA A 296 -17.89 -10.00 10.10
C ALA A 296 -18.57 -10.60 11.34
N LYS A 297 -18.25 -10.10 12.54
CA LYS A 297 -18.84 -10.49 13.82
C LYS A 297 -20.06 -9.65 14.22
N VAL A 298 -20.45 -8.69 13.40
CA VAL A 298 -21.57 -7.78 13.66
C VAL A 298 -22.84 -8.31 13.01
N THR A 299 -23.94 -8.35 13.76
CA THR A 299 -25.28 -8.63 13.24
C THR A 299 -26.23 -7.53 13.68
N TRP A 300 -26.83 -6.83 12.73
CA TRP A 300 -27.82 -5.78 12.97
C TRP A 300 -29.24 -6.31 12.88
N ASN A 301 -30.13 -5.81 13.74
CA ASN A 301 -31.58 -6.01 13.63
C ASN A 301 -32.19 -4.78 12.95
N PHE A 302 -32.60 -4.95 11.71
CA PHE A 302 -33.22 -3.91 10.89
C PHE A 302 -34.77 -3.96 10.87
N ASP A 303 -35.41 -4.61 11.83
CA ASP A 303 -36.86 -4.71 11.87
C ASP A 303 -37.49 -3.32 11.91
N GLY A 304 -38.42 -3.09 10.99
CA GLY A 304 -39.18 -1.82 10.86
C GLY A 304 -38.33 -0.64 10.30
N LEU A 305 -37.11 -0.87 9.84
CA LEU A 305 -36.30 0.21 9.27
C LEU A 305 -36.92 0.83 8.02
N ASP A 306 -37.51 0.01 7.14
CA ASP A 306 -38.21 0.48 5.93
C ASP A 306 -39.28 1.52 6.24
N THR A 307 -40.15 1.24 7.24
CA THR A 307 -41.19 2.15 7.64
C THR A 307 -40.65 3.44 8.26
N LYS A 308 -39.62 3.33 9.11
CA LYS A 308 -38.99 4.50 9.75
C LYS A 308 -38.33 5.42 8.74
N LEU A 309 -37.68 4.85 7.72
CA LEU A 309 -37.02 5.63 6.67
C LEU A 309 -38.01 6.28 5.71
N ALA A 310 -39.13 5.64 5.41
CA ALA A 310 -40.16 6.19 4.52
C ALA A 310 -40.71 7.53 5.03
N ASP A 311 -40.80 7.69 6.34
CA ASP A 311 -41.34 8.89 7.00
C ASP A 311 -40.23 9.86 7.46
N ALA A 312 -38.96 9.47 7.35
CA ALA A 312 -37.82 10.19 7.90
C ALA A 312 -37.50 11.48 7.12
N LYS A 313 -37.23 12.53 7.88
CA LYS A 313 -36.81 13.86 7.37
C LYS A 313 -35.38 14.16 7.78
N ALA A 314 -34.79 15.14 7.12
CA ALA A 314 -33.51 15.67 7.53
C ALA A 314 -33.53 16.12 9.01
N GLY A 315 -32.56 15.68 9.78
CA GLY A 315 -32.47 15.88 11.23
C GLY A 315 -32.98 14.70 12.07
N ASP A 316 -33.64 13.73 11.48
CA ASP A 316 -34.12 12.55 12.20
C ASP A 316 -32.97 11.55 12.49
N ASN A 317 -33.14 10.86 13.64
CA ASN A 317 -32.19 9.83 14.10
C ASN A 317 -32.96 8.51 14.28
N ILE A 318 -32.57 7.49 13.53
CA ILE A 318 -33.19 6.19 13.57
C ILE A 318 -32.32 5.22 14.38
N ALA A 319 -32.85 4.80 15.54
CA ALA A 319 -32.17 3.82 16.38
C ALA A 319 -32.31 2.41 15.80
N VAL A 320 -31.20 1.69 15.78
CA VAL A 320 -31.06 0.29 15.36
C VAL A 320 -30.33 -0.47 16.46
N THR A 321 -30.68 -1.73 16.69
CA THR A 321 -30.00 -2.60 17.63
C THR A 321 -29.24 -3.67 16.90
N GLY A 322 -28.18 -4.20 17.52
CA GLY A 322 -27.37 -5.27 16.94
C GLY A 322 -26.62 -6.05 18.01
N THR A 323 -25.82 -6.97 17.57
CA THR A 323 -24.92 -7.76 18.42
C THR A 323 -23.55 -7.91 17.76
N TYR A 324 -22.51 -7.95 18.59
CA TYR A 324 -21.16 -8.33 18.20
C TYR A 324 -20.86 -9.72 18.79
N GLN A 325 -20.51 -10.67 17.94
CA GLN A 325 -20.19 -12.05 18.35
C GLN A 325 -18.74 -12.11 18.85
N LEU A 326 -18.53 -12.38 20.12
CA LEU A 326 -17.21 -12.58 20.70
C LEU A 326 -16.68 -13.99 20.39
N ASP A 327 -17.48 -14.99 20.76
CA ASP A 327 -17.25 -16.42 20.58
C ASP A 327 -18.58 -17.12 20.33
N ASP A 328 -18.59 -18.45 20.22
CA ASP A 328 -19.78 -19.23 19.89
C ASP A 328 -20.94 -19.05 20.89
N ALA A 329 -20.66 -18.61 22.11
CA ALA A 329 -21.64 -18.50 23.20
C ALA A 329 -21.89 -17.05 23.66
N THR A 330 -20.99 -16.11 23.37
CA THR A 330 -20.98 -14.77 23.98
C THR A 330 -21.19 -13.68 22.94
N THR A 331 -22.17 -12.81 23.18
CA THR A 331 -22.42 -11.62 22.36
C THR A 331 -22.40 -10.35 23.20
N ILE A 332 -22.01 -9.24 22.58
CA ILE A 332 -22.14 -7.88 23.12
C ILE A 332 -23.27 -7.17 22.39
N ALA A 333 -24.19 -6.54 23.15
CA ALA A 333 -25.25 -5.75 22.57
C ALA A 333 -24.69 -4.47 21.93
N LEU A 334 -25.10 -4.18 20.69
CA LEU A 334 -24.76 -2.96 19.97
C LEU A 334 -25.97 -2.02 19.90
N LYS A 335 -25.67 -0.72 19.94
CA LYS A 335 -26.60 0.35 19.61
C LYS A 335 -26.11 1.04 18.35
N GLY A 336 -26.95 1.09 17.32
CA GLY A 336 -26.70 1.80 16.08
C GLY A 336 -27.60 3.02 15.95
N THR A 337 -27.14 4.05 15.27
CA THR A 337 -27.93 5.23 14.93
C THR A 337 -27.69 5.58 13.46
N ILE A 338 -28.77 5.67 12.70
CA ILE A 338 -28.73 6.20 11.34
C ILE A 338 -29.20 7.66 11.41
N TYR A 339 -28.30 8.58 11.09
CA TYR A 339 -28.58 10.00 10.99
C TYR A 339 -29.09 10.33 9.59
N VAL A 340 -30.26 10.96 9.50
CA VAL A 340 -30.85 11.37 8.23
C VAL A 340 -30.54 12.83 7.98
N THR A 341 -29.86 13.11 6.87
CA THR A 341 -29.50 14.49 6.45
C THR A 341 -30.35 14.93 5.25
N ALA A 342 -30.22 16.19 4.83
CA ALA A 342 -30.95 16.67 3.65
C ALA A 342 -30.63 15.81 2.40
N ALA A 343 -31.64 15.59 1.56
CA ALA A 343 -31.54 14.73 0.36
C ALA A 343 -30.55 15.28 -0.70
N THR A 344 -30.31 16.55 -0.70
CA THR A 344 -29.23 17.22 -1.44
C THR A 344 -28.40 17.99 -0.45
N PRO A 345 -27.07 17.86 -0.46
CA PRO A 345 -26.23 18.82 0.25
C PRO A 345 -26.62 20.21 -0.27
N GLU A 346 -27.22 21.01 0.60
CA GLU A 346 -27.48 22.41 0.24
C GLU A 346 -26.10 23.03 -0.04
N ASN A 347 -25.92 23.56 -1.24
CA ASN A 347 -24.73 24.34 -1.52
C ASN A 347 -24.87 25.65 -0.73
N VAL A 348 -24.40 25.64 0.50
CA VAL A 348 -24.48 26.83 1.38
C VAL A 348 -23.76 28.04 0.77
N ALA A 349 -22.85 27.80 -0.17
CA ALA A 349 -22.22 28.87 -0.92
C ALA A 349 -23.15 29.51 -1.95
N ASP A 350 -24.10 28.75 -2.52
CA ASP A 350 -25.10 29.24 -3.46
C ASP A 350 -26.15 30.15 -2.76
N THR A 351 -26.44 29.86 -1.48
CA THR A 351 -27.34 30.69 -0.65
C THR A 351 -26.64 31.84 0.03
N ALA A 352 -25.33 31.95 -0.04
CA ALA A 352 -24.56 33.03 0.55
C ALA A 352 -24.90 34.34 -0.13
N SER A 353 -25.73 35.15 0.50
CA SER A 353 -26.13 36.48 0.01
C SER A 353 -25.02 37.54 0.14
N ASN A 354 -23.91 37.19 0.80
CA ASN A 354 -22.85 38.10 1.20
C ASN A 354 -21.49 37.69 0.65
N LEU A 355 -21.35 37.66 -0.68
CA LEU A 355 -20.03 37.57 -1.31
C LEU A 355 -19.40 38.99 -1.31
N THR A 356 -18.32 39.16 -0.56
CA THR A 356 -17.54 40.41 -0.55
C THR A 356 -16.23 40.22 -1.28
N VAL A 357 -15.97 41.00 -2.29
CA VAL A 357 -14.70 41.01 -3.02
C VAL A 357 -13.96 42.32 -2.68
N THR A 358 -12.74 42.18 -2.16
CA THR A 358 -11.85 43.31 -1.86
C THR A 358 -10.66 43.32 -2.83
N ASN A 359 -10.12 44.48 -3.09
CA ASN A 359 -9.04 44.72 -4.06
C ASN A 359 -9.37 44.18 -5.46
N GLN A 360 -10.63 44.36 -5.87
CA GLN A 360 -11.12 43.87 -7.15
C GLN A 360 -10.36 44.58 -8.29
N GLN A 361 -9.65 43.80 -9.07
CA GLN A 361 -9.07 44.20 -10.34
C GLN A 361 -10.16 44.19 -11.42
N THR A 362 -9.90 44.81 -12.56
CA THR A 362 -10.85 44.79 -13.68
C THR A 362 -11.08 43.36 -14.15
N GLU A 363 -12.34 42.93 -14.15
CA GLU A 363 -12.72 41.61 -14.65
C GLU A 363 -12.37 41.45 -16.14
N TYR A 364 -11.85 40.28 -16.52
CA TYR A 364 -11.51 39.99 -17.90
C TYR A 364 -12.76 39.95 -18.81
N SER A 365 -13.88 39.47 -18.28
CA SER A 365 -15.18 39.47 -18.96
C SER A 365 -16.18 40.27 -18.16
N LYS A 366 -17.03 41.01 -18.87
CA LYS A 366 -18.05 41.84 -18.25
C LYS A 366 -19.15 41.04 -17.60
N GLY A 367 -19.51 41.37 -16.36
CA GLY A 367 -20.63 40.79 -15.63
C GLY A 367 -20.28 40.31 -14.25
N ASP A 368 -21.25 39.79 -13.52
CA ASP A 368 -21.14 39.30 -12.13
C ASP A 368 -20.37 38.00 -12.05
N GLN A 369 -19.16 37.94 -12.58
CA GLN A 369 -18.34 36.75 -12.66
C GLN A 369 -18.03 36.17 -11.27
N TRP A 370 -17.96 36.98 -10.25
CA TRP A 370 -17.73 36.58 -8.87
C TRP A 370 -18.81 35.62 -8.33
N LYS A 371 -20.04 35.73 -8.84
CA LYS A 371 -21.14 34.80 -8.49
C LYS A 371 -20.86 33.36 -8.92
N LYS A 372 -20.02 33.21 -9.93
CA LYS A 372 -19.58 31.85 -10.38
C LYS A 372 -18.72 31.10 -9.37
N LEU A 373 -18.22 31.78 -8.33
CA LEU A 373 -17.53 31.11 -7.22
C LEU A 373 -18.46 30.27 -6.34
N THR A 374 -19.77 30.55 -6.41
CA THR A 374 -20.76 29.97 -5.50
C THR A 374 -21.99 29.39 -6.22
N ASP A 375 -22.05 29.42 -7.55
CA ASP A 375 -23.21 29.00 -8.34
C ASP A 375 -23.36 27.48 -8.52
N GLY A 376 -22.41 26.70 -7.99
CA GLY A 376 -22.40 25.23 -8.06
C GLY A 376 -22.04 24.67 -9.44
N ASP A 377 -21.79 25.52 -10.45
CA ASP A 377 -21.36 25.06 -11.78
C ASP A 377 -19.89 24.67 -11.76
N THR A 378 -19.62 23.37 -11.99
CA THR A 378 -18.26 22.81 -12.06
C THR A 378 -17.78 22.59 -13.50
N SER A 379 -18.50 23.11 -14.49
CA SER A 379 -18.10 23.01 -15.89
C SER A 379 -16.80 23.78 -16.19
N ALA A 380 -16.18 23.49 -17.32
CA ALA A 380 -14.95 24.18 -17.73
C ALA A 380 -15.14 25.68 -17.97
N GLU A 381 -16.38 26.16 -18.09
CA GLU A 381 -16.73 27.56 -18.25
C GLU A 381 -17.03 28.28 -16.91
N ALA A 382 -17.17 27.50 -15.83
CA ALA A 382 -17.41 28.01 -14.47
C ALA A 382 -16.11 28.46 -13.80
N TRP A 383 -15.49 29.50 -14.31
CA TRP A 383 -14.26 30.05 -13.75
C TRP A 383 -14.29 31.56 -13.69
N VAL A 384 -13.62 32.09 -12.69
CA VAL A 384 -13.46 33.52 -12.52
C VAL A 384 -11.99 33.89 -12.73
N THR A 385 -11.74 34.88 -13.59
CA THR A 385 -10.42 35.45 -13.78
C THR A 385 -10.48 36.95 -13.82
N TRP A 386 -9.40 37.61 -13.52
CA TRP A 386 -9.25 39.04 -13.62
C TRP A 386 -8.03 39.42 -14.44
N ASN A 387 -8.14 40.51 -15.15
CA ASN A 387 -7.05 41.00 -15.99
C ASN A 387 -5.98 41.69 -15.15
N SER A 388 -4.75 41.26 -15.32
CA SER A 388 -3.57 41.84 -14.68
C SER A 388 -3.05 43.10 -15.37
N ALA A 389 -3.91 43.96 -15.91
CA ALA A 389 -3.46 45.18 -16.56
C ALA A 389 -2.88 46.18 -15.52
N GLY A 390 -1.73 45.88 -15.02
CA GLY A 390 -0.78 46.87 -14.60
C GLY A 390 -0.51 47.09 -13.12
N ASP A 391 -1.31 46.67 -12.17
CA ASP A 391 -0.98 46.85 -10.74
C ASP A 391 -1.08 45.56 -9.94
N TYR A 392 0.09 45.01 -9.61
CA TYR A 392 0.22 43.78 -8.78
C TYR A 392 0.37 44.11 -7.28
N SER A 393 0.11 45.33 -6.88
CA SER A 393 0.37 45.79 -5.50
C SER A 393 -0.62 45.23 -4.46
N ALA A 394 -1.77 44.71 -4.89
CA ALA A 394 -2.77 44.14 -3.99
C ALA A 394 -3.35 42.84 -4.54
N SER A 395 -3.34 41.79 -3.74
CA SER A 395 -4.00 40.53 -4.07
C SER A 395 -5.53 40.70 -3.94
N PRO A 396 -6.32 40.33 -4.96
CA PRO A 396 -7.78 40.31 -4.83
C PRO A 396 -8.17 39.18 -3.87
N THR A 397 -9.15 39.45 -3.03
CA THR A 397 -9.66 38.51 -2.04
C THR A 397 -11.17 38.43 -2.14
N ALA A 398 -11.70 37.20 -2.27
CA ALA A 398 -13.11 36.93 -2.14
C ALA A 398 -13.39 36.34 -0.77
N THR A 399 -14.33 36.91 -0.04
CA THR A 399 -14.80 36.37 1.25
C THR A 399 -16.24 35.96 1.08
N ILE A 400 -16.54 34.72 1.45
CA ILE A 400 -17.90 34.18 1.46
C ILE A 400 -18.32 34.09 2.92
N ASP A 401 -19.39 34.77 3.26
CA ASP A 401 -20.02 34.70 4.59
C ASP A 401 -21.19 33.72 4.51
N PHE A 402 -21.06 32.61 5.23
CA PHE A 402 -22.09 31.59 5.30
C PHE A 402 -23.20 31.89 6.30
N GLY A 403 -23.16 33.06 6.95
CA GLY A 403 -24.08 33.41 8.03
C GLY A 403 -23.74 32.65 9.34
N SER A 404 -24.33 33.07 10.44
CA SER A 404 -24.23 32.43 11.77
C SER A 404 -25.53 31.70 12.10
#